data_58c89c09ca059dd7c881729bef2cd4db
#
_entry.id   58c89c09ca059dd7c881729bef2cd4db
#
_cell.length_a   1.000
_cell.length_b   1.000
_cell.length_c   1.000
_cell.angle_alpha   90.00
_cell.angle_beta   90.00
_cell.angle_gamma   90.00
#
_symmetry.space_group_name_H-M   'P 1'
#
loop_
_entity.id
_entity.type
_entity.pdbx_description
1 polymer ?
#
loop_
_entity_poly.entity_id
_entity_poly.type
_entity_poly.pdbx_seq_one_letter_code
_entity_poly.pdbx_strand_id
1 'polypeptide(L)'
;MSQGFYKNRRLKSFIFLCACFLVAFIPHAYNIERFYYLILTLSFVIVFYGLIVISRNFKRNNVSNTVSSRSNKELPVLDILVAARDEENVIARLVERLFSLDYPTNKLNIYIIDDGSSDKTPLILDRLSRQYDKLKVISRSPNAGGGKSGALNYALKFTHGDWLFCLLYTSPSPRDYPGS
;
A
#
# COMPACT_ATOMS: atom_id res chain seq x y z
N MET A 1 6.76 -17.25 3.83
CA MET A 1 7.17 -16.77 5.19
C MET A 1 6.24 -15.72 5.81
N SER A 2 5.07 -15.43 5.25
CA SER A 2 4.16 -14.35 5.71
C SER A 2 3.06 -14.78 6.71
N GLN A 3 2.80 -16.04 6.88
CA GLN A 3 1.73 -16.52 7.77
C GLN A 3 2.01 -16.33 9.28
N GLY A 4 3.27 -16.25 9.70
CA GLY A 4 3.63 -16.07 11.10
C GLY A 4 3.30 -14.68 11.67
N PHE A 5 3.33 -13.64 10.86
CA PHE A 5 3.12 -12.27 11.30
C PHE A 5 1.65 -11.96 11.64
N TYR A 6 0.72 -12.49 10.85
CA TYR A 6 -0.73 -12.33 11.10
C TYR A 6 -1.23 -13.13 12.31
N LYS A 7 -0.68 -14.33 12.52
CA LYS A 7 -1.02 -15.18 13.68
C LYS A 7 -0.65 -14.49 15.00
N ASN A 8 0.49 -13.79 15.05
CA ASN A 8 0.93 -13.04 16.23
C ASN A 8 0.06 -11.80 16.53
N ARG A 9 -0.51 -11.13 15.53
CA ARG A 9 -1.39 -9.98 15.77
C ARG A 9 -2.72 -10.40 16.40
N ARG A 10 -3.35 -11.46 15.88
CA ARG A 10 -4.61 -12.00 16.43
C ARG A 10 -4.41 -12.52 17.85
N LEU A 11 -3.31 -13.20 18.12
CA LEU A 11 -2.97 -13.68 19.45
C LEU A 11 -2.77 -12.52 20.44
N LYS A 12 -2.04 -11.47 20.05
CA LYS A 12 -1.85 -10.28 20.89
C LYS A 12 -3.17 -9.56 21.17
N SER A 13 -4.04 -9.42 20.18
CA SER A 13 -5.38 -8.83 20.37
C SER A 13 -6.25 -9.68 21.27
N PHE A 14 -6.20 -11.00 21.16
CA PHE A 14 -6.91 -11.93 22.02
C PHE A 14 -6.42 -11.88 23.47
N ILE A 15 -5.11 -11.89 23.69
CA ILE A 15 -4.50 -11.74 25.02
C ILE A 15 -4.88 -10.40 25.64
N PHE A 16 -4.89 -9.31 24.87
CA PHE A 16 -5.32 -8.00 25.34
C PHE A 16 -6.80 -7.99 25.76
N LEU A 17 -7.70 -8.58 24.98
CA LEU A 17 -9.12 -8.72 25.31
C LEU A 17 -9.33 -9.55 26.57
N CYS A 18 -8.62 -10.68 26.71
CA CYS A 18 -8.68 -11.50 27.92
C CYS A 18 -8.17 -10.74 29.16
N ALA A 19 -7.09 -9.97 29.03
CA ALA A 19 -6.57 -9.13 30.11
C ALA A 19 -7.58 -8.03 30.51
N CYS A 20 -8.22 -7.37 29.55
CA CYS A 20 -9.27 -6.38 29.81
C CYS A 20 -10.47 -7.01 30.52
N PHE A 21 -10.89 -8.21 30.10
CA PHE A 21 -12.00 -8.95 30.72
C PHE A 21 -11.67 -9.35 32.17
N LEU A 22 -10.46 -9.86 32.43
CA LEU A 22 -10.00 -10.21 33.78
C LEU A 22 -9.97 -8.97 34.69
N VAL A 23 -9.41 -7.85 34.22
CA VAL A 23 -9.35 -6.59 34.98
C VAL A 23 -10.75 -6.06 35.29
N ALA A 24 -11.74 -6.26 34.42
CA ALA A 24 -13.13 -5.86 34.67
C ALA A 24 -13.87 -6.81 35.63
N PHE A 25 -13.64 -8.13 35.51
CA PHE A 25 -14.37 -9.17 36.19
C PHE A 25 -13.91 -9.41 37.65
N ILE A 26 -12.57 -9.36 37.87
CA ILE A 26 -11.98 -9.65 39.21
C ILE A 26 -12.53 -8.72 40.30
N PRO A 27 -12.67 -7.38 40.14
CA PRO A 27 -13.22 -6.48 41.16
C PRO A 27 -14.68 -6.78 41.47
N HIS A 28 -15.44 -7.21 40.47
CA HIS A 28 -16.85 -7.51 40.61
C HIS A 28 -17.07 -8.81 41.42
N ALA A 29 -16.16 -9.80 41.21
CA ALA A 29 -16.24 -11.07 41.95
C ALA A 29 -15.84 -10.97 43.43
N TYR A 30 -14.98 -10.00 43.77
CA TYR A 30 -14.44 -9.87 45.15
C TYR A 30 -15.02 -8.73 45.97
N ASN A 31 -16.04 -8.00 45.49
CA ASN A 31 -16.77 -6.94 46.21
C ASN A 31 -15.87 -5.87 46.88
N ILE A 32 -14.78 -5.52 46.26
CA ILE A 32 -13.77 -4.63 46.83
C ILE A 32 -14.04 -3.17 46.38
N GLU A 33 -14.67 -2.38 47.24
CA GLU A 33 -15.02 -0.97 46.95
C GLU A 33 -13.82 -0.09 46.54
N ARG A 34 -12.61 -0.38 47.01
CA ARG A 34 -11.40 0.38 46.65
C ARG A 34 -10.98 0.21 45.21
N PHE A 35 -11.46 -0.80 44.48
CA PHE A 35 -11.08 -1.04 43.07
C PHE A 35 -11.78 -0.11 42.09
N TYR A 36 -12.84 0.60 42.48
CA TYR A 36 -13.46 1.59 41.60
C TYR A 36 -12.49 2.66 41.10
N TYR A 37 -11.62 3.15 41.98
CA TYR A 37 -10.60 4.14 41.60
C TYR A 37 -9.59 3.60 40.66
N LEU A 38 -9.22 2.33 40.76
CA LEU A 38 -8.25 1.68 39.84
C LEU A 38 -8.86 1.48 38.46
N ILE A 39 -10.13 1.10 38.37
CA ILE A 39 -10.86 0.99 37.10
C ILE A 39 -11.01 2.36 36.43
N LEU A 40 -11.38 3.38 37.22
CA LEU A 40 -11.49 4.76 36.72
C LEU A 40 -10.15 5.28 36.20
N THR A 41 -9.05 5.08 36.92
CA THR A 41 -7.71 5.51 36.45
C THR A 41 -7.28 4.78 35.22
N LEU A 42 -7.50 3.46 35.09
CA LEU A 42 -7.18 2.67 33.92
C LEU A 42 -8.00 3.12 32.70
N SER A 43 -9.30 3.35 32.91
CA SER A 43 -10.20 3.88 31.87
C SER A 43 -9.74 5.25 31.36
N PHE A 44 -9.34 6.14 32.27
CA PHE A 44 -8.83 7.46 31.93
C PHE A 44 -7.54 7.37 31.11
N VAL A 45 -6.61 6.48 31.48
CA VAL A 45 -5.36 6.25 30.74
C VAL A 45 -5.64 5.74 29.32
N ILE A 46 -6.58 4.80 29.15
CA ILE A 46 -6.94 4.26 27.84
C ILE A 46 -7.55 5.35 26.95
N VAL A 47 -8.49 6.14 27.49
CA VAL A 47 -9.11 7.26 26.75
C VAL A 47 -8.09 8.31 26.37
N PHE A 48 -7.21 8.69 27.30
CA PHE A 48 -6.15 9.67 27.06
C PHE A 48 -5.17 9.19 25.99
N TYR A 49 -4.76 7.92 26.04
CA TYR A 49 -3.92 7.32 25.00
C TYR A 49 -4.63 7.30 23.64
N GLY A 50 -5.92 6.96 23.61
CA GLY A 50 -6.74 7.03 22.40
C GLY A 50 -6.79 8.43 21.78
N LEU A 51 -6.96 9.45 22.60
CA LEU A 51 -6.94 10.86 22.17
C LEU A 51 -5.59 11.27 21.60
N ILE A 52 -4.48 10.83 22.21
CA ILE A 52 -3.13 11.09 21.69
C ILE A 52 -2.95 10.44 20.31
N VAL A 53 -3.38 9.18 20.14
CA VAL A 53 -3.29 8.46 18.86
C VAL A 53 -4.13 9.15 17.78
N ILE A 54 -5.35 9.57 18.10
CA ILE A 54 -6.24 10.31 17.20
C ILE A 54 -5.61 11.65 16.81
N SER A 55 -5.10 12.42 17.79
CA SER A 55 -4.44 13.71 17.54
C SER A 55 -3.22 13.58 16.65
N ARG A 56 -2.41 12.53 16.83
CA ARG A 56 -1.24 12.25 15.98
C ARG A 56 -1.64 11.88 14.57
N ASN A 57 -2.71 11.10 14.40
CA ASN A 57 -3.23 10.74 13.08
C ASN A 57 -3.87 11.95 12.37
N PHE A 58 -4.59 12.81 13.10
CA PHE A 58 -5.17 14.03 12.56
C PHE A 58 -4.10 15.03 12.10
N LYS A 59 -3.03 15.18 12.88
CA LYS A 59 -1.87 16.02 12.49
C LYS A 59 -1.16 15.45 11.24
N ARG A 60 -1.12 14.13 11.08
CA ARG A 60 -0.53 13.46 9.89
C ARG A 60 -1.37 13.67 8.64
N ASN A 61 -2.70 13.69 8.76
CA ASN A 61 -3.60 13.93 7.63
C ASN A 61 -3.59 15.41 7.17
N ASN A 62 -3.35 16.35 8.07
CA ASN A 62 -3.24 17.77 7.69
C ASN A 62 -1.93 18.10 6.96
N VAL A 63 -0.89 17.29 7.08
CA VAL A 63 0.36 17.45 6.30
C VAL A 63 0.15 17.12 4.82
N SER A 64 -0.82 16.26 4.48
CA SER A 64 -1.12 15.94 3.08
C SER A 64 -1.81 17.09 2.31
N ASN A 65 -2.42 18.06 3.00
CA ASN A 65 -3.10 19.20 2.36
C ASN A 65 -2.18 20.39 2.08
N THR A 66 -0.94 20.37 2.58
CA THR A 66 0.04 21.46 2.34
C THR A 66 0.98 21.20 1.15
N VAL A 67 0.81 20.09 0.43
CA VAL A 67 1.64 19.74 -0.73
C VAL A 67 1.29 20.55 -1.98
N SER A 68 0.18 21.29 -1.97
CA SER A 68 -0.36 22.01 -3.13
C SER A 68 0.40 23.27 -3.56
N SER A 69 1.53 23.63 -2.94
CA SER A 69 2.25 24.88 -3.29
C SER A 69 3.77 24.76 -3.33
N ARG A 70 4.32 23.55 -3.52
CA ARG A 70 5.77 23.46 -3.76
C ARG A 70 6.07 23.81 -5.23
N SER A 71 6.97 24.76 -5.43
CA SER A 71 7.52 25.08 -6.74
C SER A 71 7.97 23.79 -7.45
N ASN A 72 7.65 23.63 -8.73
CA ASN A 72 8.08 22.50 -9.58
C ASN A 72 9.60 22.19 -9.49
N LYS A 73 10.38 23.14 -9.03
CA LYS A 73 11.84 23.02 -8.90
C LYS A 73 12.27 22.16 -7.71
N GLU A 74 11.42 22.01 -6.68
CA GLU A 74 11.71 21.27 -5.44
C GLU A 74 11.15 19.84 -5.44
N LEU A 75 10.36 19.46 -6.46
CA LEU A 75 9.83 18.10 -6.53
C LEU A 75 10.92 17.11 -6.91
N PRO A 76 11.01 15.95 -6.24
CA PRO A 76 11.98 14.90 -6.58
C PRO A 76 11.67 14.24 -7.91
N VAL A 77 12.61 13.54 -8.49
CA VAL A 77 12.36 12.65 -9.62
C VAL A 77 11.64 11.41 -9.11
N LEU A 78 10.46 11.13 -9.65
CA LEU A 78 9.60 10.02 -9.25
C LEU A 78 9.65 8.91 -10.29
N ASP A 79 10.06 7.73 -9.87
CA ASP A 79 9.99 6.50 -10.65
C ASP A 79 8.80 5.66 -10.19
N ILE A 80 7.87 5.35 -11.09
CA ILE A 80 6.73 4.47 -10.83
C ILE A 80 6.99 3.12 -11.47
N LEU A 81 6.97 2.06 -10.67
CA LEU A 81 7.10 0.67 -11.11
C LEU A 81 5.76 -0.04 -11.07
N VAL A 82 5.39 -0.68 -12.15
CA VAL A 82 4.16 -1.48 -12.27
C VAL A 82 4.50 -2.86 -12.83
N ALA A 83 4.18 -3.91 -12.10
CA ALA A 83 4.25 -5.28 -12.61
C ALA A 83 2.90 -5.68 -13.22
N ALA A 84 2.91 -6.04 -14.49
CA ALA A 84 1.75 -6.48 -15.26
C ALA A 84 1.94 -7.91 -15.79
N ARG A 85 0.86 -8.68 -15.81
CA ARG A 85 0.80 -9.98 -16.46
C ARG A 85 -0.62 -10.28 -16.89
N ASP A 86 -0.82 -10.52 -18.19
CA ASP A 86 -2.12 -10.83 -18.80
C ASP A 86 -3.19 -9.76 -18.47
N GLU A 87 -2.84 -8.47 -18.68
CA GLU A 87 -3.65 -7.30 -18.31
C GLU A 87 -4.15 -6.51 -19.55
N GLU A 88 -4.36 -7.17 -20.71
CA GLU A 88 -4.71 -6.52 -21.99
C GLU A 88 -5.90 -5.57 -21.91
N ASN A 89 -6.87 -5.86 -21.04
CA ASN A 89 -8.11 -5.08 -20.92
C ASN A 89 -7.96 -3.77 -20.14
N VAL A 90 -6.91 -3.66 -19.34
CA VAL A 90 -6.80 -2.56 -18.35
C VAL A 90 -5.49 -1.79 -18.46
N ILE A 91 -4.46 -2.39 -19.05
CA ILE A 91 -3.10 -1.82 -19.07
C ILE A 91 -3.05 -0.45 -19.76
N ALA A 92 -3.80 -0.27 -20.86
CA ALA A 92 -3.84 1.01 -21.58
C ALA A 92 -4.41 2.12 -20.70
N ARG A 93 -5.56 1.86 -20.05
CA ARG A 93 -6.19 2.81 -19.14
C ARG A 93 -5.29 3.14 -17.94
N LEU A 94 -4.56 2.16 -17.43
CA LEU A 94 -3.63 2.36 -16.34
C LEU A 94 -2.53 3.35 -16.74
N VAL A 95 -1.89 3.15 -17.90
CA VAL A 95 -0.85 4.04 -18.44
C VAL A 95 -1.38 5.46 -18.60
N GLU A 96 -2.54 5.63 -19.23
CA GLU A 96 -3.18 6.94 -19.40
C GLU A 96 -3.41 7.64 -18.06
N ARG A 97 -3.88 6.90 -17.04
CA ARG A 97 -4.10 7.44 -15.70
C ARG A 97 -2.80 7.83 -15.02
N LEU A 98 -1.73 7.06 -15.19
CA LEU A 98 -0.43 7.41 -14.63
C LEU A 98 0.15 8.68 -15.26
N PHE A 99 -0.02 8.88 -16.56
CA PHE A 99 0.40 10.11 -17.23
C PHE A 99 -0.55 11.30 -16.99
N SER A 100 -1.77 11.07 -16.49
CA SER A 100 -2.69 12.13 -16.08
C SER A 100 -2.47 12.61 -14.64
N LEU A 101 -1.47 12.10 -13.93
CA LEU A 101 -1.12 12.57 -12.59
C LEU A 101 -0.66 14.03 -12.65
N ASP A 102 -1.06 14.82 -11.65
CA ASP A 102 -0.59 16.19 -11.46
C ASP A 102 0.87 16.18 -10.93
N TYR A 103 1.79 15.80 -11.80
CA TYR A 103 3.24 15.74 -11.53
C TYR A 103 4.02 16.22 -12.77
N PRO A 104 5.12 16.99 -12.60
CA PRO A 104 5.89 17.46 -13.74
C PRO A 104 6.40 16.29 -14.61
N THR A 105 6.05 16.31 -15.88
CA THR A 105 6.38 15.21 -16.81
C THR A 105 7.87 14.97 -16.98
N ASN A 106 8.69 16.00 -16.82
CA ASN A 106 10.15 15.89 -16.85
C ASN A 106 10.75 15.20 -15.62
N LYS A 107 9.96 15.06 -14.53
CA LYS A 107 10.35 14.42 -13.27
C LYS A 107 9.62 13.11 -12.99
N LEU A 108 8.80 12.65 -13.92
CA LEU A 108 8.05 11.41 -13.81
C LEU A 108 8.57 10.38 -14.82
N ASN A 109 9.02 9.22 -14.36
CA ASN A 109 9.32 8.06 -15.20
C ASN A 109 8.40 6.91 -14.82
N ILE A 110 7.87 6.22 -15.82
CA ILE A 110 6.97 5.09 -15.60
C ILE A 110 7.62 3.85 -16.19
N TYR A 111 7.79 2.83 -15.37
CA TYR A 111 8.36 1.53 -15.74
C TYR A 111 7.26 0.48 -15.62
N ILE A 112 6.91 -0.16 -16.72
CA ILE A 112 5.98 -1.29 -16.71
C ILE A 112 6.76 -2.56 -17.02
N ILE A 113 6.64 -3.52 -16.11
CA ILE A 113 7.30 -4.81 -16.21
C ILE A 113 6.27 -5.83 -16.67
N ASP A 114 6.42 -6.27 -17.90
CA ASP A 114 5.67 -7.41 -18.42
C ASP A 114 6.30 -8.71 -17.92
N ASP A 115 5.62 -9.40 -17.01
CA ASP A 115 6.11 -10.63 -16.38
C ASP A 115 5.71 -11.88 -17.19
N GLY A 116 6.00 -11.83 -18.48
CA GLY A 116 5.74 -12.94 -19.40
C GLY A 116 4.27 -13.13 -19.71
N SER A 117 3.58 -12.08 -20.13
CA SER A 117 2.19 -12.15 -20.57
C SER A 117 2.03 -13.02 -21.83
N SER A 118 0.93 -13.75 -21.88
CA SER A 118 0.53 -14.61 -23.00
C SER A 118 -0.56 -13.99 -23.89
N ASP A 119 -1.19 -12.92 -23.44
CA ASP A 119 -2.24 -12.17 -24.11
C ASP A 119 -1.67 -11.00 -24.97
N LYS A 120 -2.49 -10.01 -25.30
CA LYS A 120 -2.10 -8.85 -26.11
C LYS A 120 -1.38 -7.75 -25.29
N THR A 121 -1.14 -7.95 -23.99
CA THR A 121 -0.46 -6.97 -23.14
C THR A 121 0.85 -6.46 -23.74
N PRO A 122 1.80 -7.33 -24.24
CA PRO A 122 3.06 -6.86 -24.82
C PRO A 122 2.87 -5.94 -26.02
N LEU A 123 1.92 -6.27 -26.90
CA LEU A 123 1.62 -5.45 -28.09
C LEU A 123 1.06 -4.08 -27.72
N ILE A 124 0.20 -4.04 -26.72
CA ILE A 124 -0.37 -2.77 -26.21
C ILE A 124 0.74 -1.91 -25.60
N LEU A 125 1.62 -2.51 -24.80
CA LEU A 125 2.73 -1.82 -24.16
C LEU A 125 3.75 -1.28 -25.19
N ASP A 126 4.07 -2.04 -26.23
CA ASP A 126 4.94 -1.57 -27.33
C ASP A 126 4.35 -0.33 -28.02
N ARG A 127 3.05 -0.35 -28.31
CA ARG A 127 2.37 0.81 -28.91
C ARG A 127 2.39 2.03 -27.96
N LEU A 128 2.11 1.85 -26.67
CA LEU A 128 2.10 2.91 -25.68
C LEU A 128 3.51 3.48 -25.45
N SER A 129 4.56 2.66 -25.48
CA SER A 129 5.94 3.13 -25.32
C SER A 129 6.40 4.06 -26.45
N ARG A 130 5.82 3.91 -27.66
CA ARG A 130 6.04 4.83 -28.77
C ARG A 130 5.27 6.13 -28.65
N GLN A 131 4.16 6.12 -27.90
CA GLN A 131 3.31 7.29 -27.65
C GLN A 131 3.81 8.15 -26.48
N TYR A 132 4.41 7.53 -25.48
CA TYR A 132 4.85 8.17 -24.25
C TYR A 132 6.35 8.01 -24.03
N ASP A 133 7.15 9.04 -24.28
CA ASP A 133 8.63 9.01 -24.17
C ASP A 133 9.15 8.61 -22.78
N LYS A 134 8.35 8.86 -21.74
CA LYS A 134 8.70 8.54 -20.35
C LYS A 134 8.20 7.17 -19.89
N LEU A 135 7.55 6.41 -20.77
CA LEU A 135 7.16 5.04 -20.53
C LEU A 135 8.29 4.09 -20.92
N LYS A 136 8.80 3.34 -19.96
CA LYS A 136 9.80 2.29 -20.19
C LYS A 136 9.17 0.93 -19.94
N VAL A 137 9.17 0.09 -20.95
CA VAL A 137 8.65 -1.28 -20.88
C VAL A 137 9.81 -2.24 -20.71
N ILE A 138 9.72 -3.11 -19.70
CA ILE A 138 10.72 -4.13 -19.38
C ILE A 138 10.04 -5.49 -19.48
N SER A 139 10.42 -6.30 -20.44
CA SER A 139 9.88 -7.66 -20.59
C SER A 139 10.75 -8.67 -19.85
N ARG A 140 10.10 -9.62 -19.17
CA ARG A 140 10.74 -10.76 -18.51
C ARG A 140 10.28 -12.06 -19.15
N SER A 141 11.16 -13.06 -19.09
CA SER A 141 10.77 -14.42 -19.49
C SER A 141 9.64 -14.95 -18.59
N PRO A 142 8.66 -15.69 -19.14
CA PRO A 142 7.58 -16.32 -18.37
C PRO A 142 8.09 -17.22 -17.23
N ASN A 143 9.31 -17.75 -17.38
CA ASN A 143 9.94 -18.67 -16.43
C ASN A 143 10.91 -17.96 -15.45
N ALA A 144 10.95 -16.64 -15.40
CA ALA A 144 11.91 -15.89 -14.58
C ALA A 144 11.71 -16.05 -13.07
N GLY A 145 10.57 -16.63 -12.63
CA GLY A 145 10.26 -16.89 -11.23
C GLY A 145 10.03 -15.63 -10.37
N GLY A 146 9.64 -15.85 -9.11
CA GLY A 146 9.42 -14.77 -8.14
C GLY A 146 8.12 -13.96 -8.32
N GLY A 147 7.33 -14.22 -9.36
CA GLY A 147 6.05 -13.54 -9.62
C GLY A 147 6.18 -12.02 -9.64
N LYS A 148 5.11 -11.30 -9.25
CA LYS A 148 5.06 -9.82 -9.26
C LYS A 148 6.19 -9.18 -8.43
N SER A 149 6.55 -9.77 -7.30
CA SER A 149 7.67 -9.27 -6.48
C SER A 149 9.02 -9.46 -7.16
N GLY A 150 9.21 -10.59 -7.86
CA GLY A 150 10.41 -10.84 -8.67
C GLY A 150 10.52 -9.87 -9.85
N ALA A 151 9.39 -9.54 -10.49
CA ALA A 151 9.32 -8.55 -11.57
C ALA A 151 9.74 -7.16 -11.07
N LEU A 152 9.19 -6.70 -9.94
CA LEU A 152 9.56 -5.41 -9.35
C LEU A 152 11.04 -5.37 -8.94
N ASN A 153 11.54 -6.41 -8.28
CA ASN A 153 12.96 -6.49 -7.90
C ASN A 153 13.90 -6.45 -9.11
N TYR A 154 13.49 -7.06 -10.23
CA TYR A 154 14.25 -6.99 -11.46
C TYR A 154 14.29 -5.56 -12.00
N ALA A 155 13.18 -4.84 -11.96
CA ALA A 155 13.05 -3.49 -12.47
C ALA A 155 13.82 -2.44 -11.65
N LEU A 156 14.09 -2.68 -10.38
CA LEU A 156 14.87 -1.78 -9.54
C LEU A 156 16.25 -1.44 -10.13
N LYS A 157 16.82 -2.32 -10.94
CA LYS A 157 18.11 -2.11 -11.59
C LYS A 157 18.09 -1.00 -12.65
N PHE A 158 16.91 -0.62 -13.11
CA PHE A 158 16.71 0.36 -14.17
C PHE A 158 16.20 1.71 -13.67
N THR A 159 15.93 1.80 -12.36
CA THR A 159 15.40 3.02 -11.72
C THR A 159 16.53 3.88 -11.19
N HIS A 160 16.38 5.20 -11.35
CA HIS A 160 17.36 6.19 -10.92
C HIS A 160 16.71 7.42 -10.27
N GLY A 161 15.39 7.39 -10.04
CA GLY A 161 14.65 8.47 -9.39
C GLY A 161 14.99 8.62 -7.90
N ASP A 162 14.79 9.82 -7.38
CA ASP A 162 14.97 10.10 -5.95
C ASP A 162 13.94 9.35 -5.10
N TRP A 163 12.76 9.13 -5.68
CA TRP A 163 11.63 8.43 -5.05
C TRP A 163 11.13 7.32 -5.96
N LEU A 164 10.82 6.20 -5.34
CA LEU A 164 10.31 5.02 -6.00
C LEU A 164 8.91 4.67 -5.47
N PHE A 165 7.96 4.52 -6.38
CA PHE A 165 6.60 4.08 -6.07
C PHE A 165 6.28 2.77 -6.80
N CYS A 166 6.01 1.70 -6.05
CA CYS A 166 5.68 0.40 -6.62
C CYS A 166 4.17 0.17 -6.57
N LEU A 167 3.55 -0.01 -7.74
CA LEU A 167 2.16 -0.40 -7.89
C LEU A 167 2.07 -1.91 -8.11
N LEU A 168 1.42 -2.59 -7.19
CA LEU A 168 0.98 -3.97 -7.37
C LEU A 168 -0.45 -3.93 -7.89
N TYR A 169 -0.60 -3.86 -9.22
CA TYR A 169 -1.91 -3.98 -9.83
C TYR A 169 -2.30 -5.46 -9.90
N THR A 170 -3.45 -5.78 -9.36
CA THR A 170 -4.13 -7.06 -9.56
C THR A 170 -5.45 -6.75 -10.19
N SER A 171 -5.71 -7.26 -11.40
CA SER A 171 -7.08 -7.31 -11.91
C SER A 171 -7.93 -8.05 -10.86
N PRO A 172 -9.17 -7.61 -10.59
CA PRO A 172 -10.04 -8.32 -9.67
C PRO A 172 -10.15 -9.77 -10.12
N SER A 173 -9.85 -10.69 -9.22
CA SER A 173 -10.04 -12.12 -9.47
C SER A 173 -11.52 -12.37 -9.76
N PRO A 174 -11.87 -13.36 -10.61
CA PRO A 174 -13.27 -13.78 -10.78
C PRO A 174 -13.99 -14.10 -9.46
N ARG A 175 -13.23 -14.33 -8.38
CA ARG A 175 -13.76 -14.53 -7.02
C ARG A 175 -14.18 -13.23 -6.31
N ASP A 176 -13.79 -12.08 -6.83
CA ASP A 176 -14.07 -10.77 -6.23
C ASP A 176 -15.38 -10.17 -6.77
N TYR A 177 -16.00 -10.81 -7.73
CA TYR A 177 -17.35 -10.48 -8.20
C TYR A 177 -18.37 -11.27 -7.38
N PRO A 178 -19.22 -10.63 -6.55
CA PRO A 178 -20.32 -11.31 -5.89
C PRO A 178 -21.37 -11.71 -6.95
N GLY A 179 -21.39 -12.97 -7.31
CA GLY A 179 -22.53 -13.63 -7.93
C GLY A 179 -22.74 -13.37 -9.42
N SER A 180 -22.30 -14.30 -10.23
CA SER A 180 -22.99 -14.77 -11.42
C SER A 180 -23.52 -16.15 -11.15
#